data_945de1592de0405e18994c3c09badf98
#
_entry.id   945de1592de0405e18994c3c09badf98
#
_cell.length_a   1.000
_cell.length_b   1.000
_cell.length_c   1.000
_cell.angle_alpha   90.00
_cell.angle_beta   90.00
_cell.angle_gamma   90.00
#
_symmetry.space_group_name_H-M   'P 1'
#
loop_
_entity.id
_entity.type
_entity.pdbx_description
1 polymer ?
#
loop_
_entity_poly.entity_id
_entity_poly.type
_entity_poly.pdbx_seq_one_letter_code
_entity_poly.pdbx_strand_id
1 'polypeptide(L)'
;ILLLRWEPRDLLLAEALLSAMGQNADCSLRLEYDKVHWRGTLLPIAEAHTAPGCFTLKLQEGGRCYVFGGGHVSQALVPLLSGVDFCCVVLDERPDYATPALFPTAEARCGPLPALAAAIPFTTGDSVIIMTRGHQGDYEVLCEVLRSPVWYIGMVGSHRKMEATFRRLREDGFT
;
A
#
# COMPACT_ATOMS: atom_id res chain seq x y z
N ILE A 1 -7.56 2.94 24.65
CA ILE A 1 -6.80 4.14 24.21
C ILE A 1 -5.61 4.26 25.12
N LEU A 2 -4.41 4.28 24.56
CA LEU A 2 -3.15 4.48 25.27
C LEU A 2 -2.74 5.96 25.09
N LEU A 3 -2.60 6.69 26.20
CA LEU A 3 -2.12 8.06 26.20
C LEU A 3 -0.72 8.05 26.82
N LEU A 4 0.28 8.48 26.08
CA LEU A 4 1.67 8.60 26.54
C LEU A 4 2.00 10.08 26.73
N ARG A 5 2.57 10.42 27.88
CA ARG A 5 3.16 11.73 28.11
C ARG A 5 4.63 11.68 27.67
N TRP A 6 5.00 12.51 26.73
CA TRP A 6 6.39 12.71 26.31
C TRP A 6 7.12 13.63 27.29
N GLU A 7 8.32 13.23 27.64
CA GLU A 7 9.22 13.98 28.52
C GLU A 7 10.53 14.32 27.77
N PRO A 8 11.35 15.26 28.23
CA PRO A 8 12.61 15.62 27.56
C PRO A 8 13.55 14.44 27.31
N ARG A 9 13.49 13.39 28.15
CA ARG A 9 14.27 12.15 27.98
C ARG A 9 13.86 11.34 26.75
N ASP A 10 12.66 11.55 26.22
CA ASP A 10 12.10 10.82 25.07
C ASP A 10 12.47 11.48 23.74
N LEU A 11 13.23 12.60 23.77
CA LEU A 11 13.59 13.36 22.58
C LEU A 11 14.36 12.51 21.56
N LEU A 12 15.33 11.70 22.01
CA LEU A 12 16.09 10.81 21.12
C LEU A 12 15.21 9.78 20.42
N LEU A 13 14.20 9.27 21.12
CA LEU A 13 13.21 8.36 20.51
C LEU A 13 12.35 9.09 19.49
N ALA A 14 11.91 10.30 19.77
CA ALA A 14 11.14 11.13 18.84
C ALA A 14 11.93 11.43 17.56
N GLU A 15 13.19 11.80 17.69
CA GLU A 15 14.09 12.05 16.55
C GLU A 15 14.31 10.78 15.72
N ALA A 16 14.52 9.63 16.37
CA ALA A 16 14.66 8.34 15.69
C ALA A 16 13.40 7.94 14.94
N LEU A 17 12.20 8.17 15.53
CA LEU A 17 10.91 7.93 14.89
C LEU A 17 10.72 8.81 13.65
N LEU A 18 10.98 10.11 13.77
CA LEU A 18 10.89 11.05 12.65
C LEU A 18 11.87 10.68 11.51
N SER A 19 13.09 10.29 11.87
CA SER A 19 14.08 9.82 10.88
C SER A 19 13.64 8.55 10.17
N ALA A 20 13.13 7.56 10.91
CA ALA A 20 12.64 6.31 10.35
C ALA A 20 11.44 6.53 9.42
N MET A 21 10.49 7.39 9.81
CA MET A 21 9.34 7.76 8.98
C MET A 21 9.76 8.50 7.71
N GLY A 22 10.77 9.39 7.79
CA GLY A 22 11.27 10.11 6.62
C GLY A 22 12.11 9.25 5.65
N GLN A 23 12.57 8.08 6.08
CA GLN A 23 13.35 7.13 5.28
C GLN A 23 12.56 5.92 4.80
N ASN A 24 11.25 5.87 5.07
CA ASN A 24 10.37 4.73 4.78
C ASN A 24 10.92 3.42 5.37
N ALA A 25 11.51 3.50 6.54
CA ALA A 25 12.10 2.34 7.19
C ALA A 25 11.02 1.45 7.80
N ASP A 26 11.03 0.16 7.43
CA ASP A 26 10.20 -0.86 8.05
C ASP A 26 10.65 -1.08 9.50
N CYS A 27 10.00 -0.40 10.44
CA CYS A 27 10.33 -0.47 11.86
C CYS A 27 9.08 -0.65 12.73
N SER A 28 9.30 -1.00 13.98
CA SER A 28 8.25 -1.10 15.00
C SER A 28 8.63 -0.32 16.24
N LEU A 29 7.66 0.37 16.81
CA LEU A 29 7.78 0.99 18.12
C LEU A 29 7.30 0.01 19.19
N ARG A 30 8.22 -0.44 20.04
CA ARG A 30 7.88 -1.20 21.24
C ARG A 30 7.75 -0.26 22.43
N LEU A 31 6.64 -0.37 23.14
CA LEU A 31 6.36 0.35 24.37
C LEU A 31 6.28 -0.66 25.53
N GLU A 32 7.15 -0.51 26.50
CA GLU A 32 7.21 -1.34 27.71
C GLU A 32 6.77 -0.53 28.92
N TYR A 33 5.98 -1.13 29.80
CA TYR A 33 5.46 -0.49 31.00
C TYR A 33 5.89 -1.27 32.25
N ASP A 34 6.64 -0.61 33.12
CA ASP A 34 7.13 -1.18 34.38
C ASP A 34 6.25 -0.90 35.59
N LYS A 35 4.98 -0.52 35.38
CA LYS A 35 3.96 -0.04 36.34
C LYS A 35 4.11 1.41 36.78
N VAL A 36 5.19 2.07 36.44
CA VAL A 36 5.43 3.48 36.80
C VAL A 36 5.77 4.30 35.56
N HIS A 37 6.64 3.77 34.71
CA HIS A 37 7.16 4.47 33.55
C HIS A 37 7.00 3.67 32.28
N TRP A 38 6.90 4.39 31.17
CA TRP A 38 6.97 3.86 29.82
C TRP A 38 8.39 3.98 29.28
N ARG A 39 8.82 2.95 28.57
CA ARG A 39 10.03 2.99 27.75
C ARG A 39 9.66 2.64 26.33
N GLY A 40 10.00 3.51 25.37
CA GLY A 40 9.87 3.27 23.95
C GLY A 40 11.19 2.80 23.34
N THR A 41 11.15 1.83 22.46
CA THR A 41 12.32 1.34 21.71
C THR A 41 11.91 1.15 20.25
N LEU A 42 12.70 1.69 19.32
CA LEU A 42 12.52 1.46 17.90
C LEU A 42 13.28 0.18 17.51
N LEU A 43 12.60 -0.74 16.84
CA LEU A 43 13.13 -2.03 16.45
C LEU A 43 12.87 -2.29 14.95
N PRO A 44 13.71 -3.09 14.27
CA PRO A 44 13.36 -3.62 12.96
C PRO A 44 12.02 -4.38 13.01
N ILE A 45 11.23 -4.32 11.92
CA ILE A 45 9.89 -4.93 11.90
C ILE A 45 9.94 -6.46 12.15
N ALA A 46 11.02 -7.11 11.73
CA ALA A 46 11.27 -8.54 11.95
C ALA A 46 11.38 -8.91 13.44
N GLU A 47 11.72 -7.94 14.31
CA GLU A 47 11.85 -8.12 15.77
C GLU A 47 10.59 -7.69 16.53
N ALA A 48 9.51 -7.41 15.83
CA ALA A 48 8.23 -7.00 16.41
C ALA A 48 7.52 -8.18 17.07
N HIS A 49 7.95 -8.55 18.28
CA HIS A 49 7.30 -9.61 19.07
C HIS A 49 6.37 -9.00 20.11
N THR A 50 5.21 -9.61 20.29
CA THR A 50 4.28 -9.27 21.37
C THR A 50 4.68 -10.06 22.63
N ALA A 51 4.90 -9.36 23.74
CA ALA A 51 5.19 -9.98 25.03
C ALA A 51 4.24 -9.42 26.12
N PRO A 52 3.96 -10.15 27.20
CA PRO A 52 3.18 -9.61 28.31
C PRO A 52 3.79 -8.32 28.85
N GLY A 53 2.98 -7.27 28.99
CA GLY A 53 3.44 -5.95 29.45
C GLY A 53 4.09 -5.07 28.37
N CYS A 54 4.16 -5.55 27.13
CA CYS A 54 4.62 -4.80 25.97
C CYS A 54 3.48 -4.49 25.02
N PHE A 55 3.50 -3.29 24.44
CA PHE A 55 2.71 -2.93 23.28
C PHE A 55 3.65 -2.69 22.10
N THR A 56 3.40 -3.31 20.95
CA THR A 56 4.21 -3.12 19.76
C THR A 56 3.36 -2.55 18.65
N LEU A 57 3.75 -1.39 18.14
CA LEU A 57 3.14 -0.72 16.99
C LEU A 57 4.08 -0.85 15.80
N LYS A 58 3.61 -1.47 14.74
CA LYS A 58 4.35 -1.46 13.46
C LYS A 58 4.22 -0.08 12.85
N LEU A 59 5.36 0.54 12.59
CA LEU A 59 5.47 1.80 11.87
C LEU A 59 5.88 1.43 10.45
N GLN A 60 4.89 1.10 9.67
CA GLN A 60 5.03 0.99 8.22
C GLN A 60 4.44 2.26 7.65
N GLU A 61 5.11 2.90 6.69
CA GLU A 61 4.37 3.82 5.84
C GLU A 61 3.20 3.05 5.28
N GLY A 62 2.01 3.61 5.40
CA GLY A 62 0.86 3.07 4.72
C GLY A 62 1.23 2.93 3.26
N GLY A 63 1.34 1.70 2.76
CA GLY A 63 1.73 1.44 1.39
C GLY A 63 0.83 2.19 0.44
N ARG A 64 1.30 2.43 -0.76
CA ARG A 64 0.51 3.10 -1.78
C ARG A 64 -0.59 2.18 -2.29
N CYS A 65 -1.72 2.77 -2.64
CA CYS A 65 -2.78 2.08 -3.36
C CYS A 65 -2.67 2.40 -4.85
N TYR A 66 -2.14 1.46 -5.62
CA TYR A 66 -2.00 1.61 -7.07
C TYR A 66 -3.29 1.19 -7.75
N VAL A 67 -3.94 2.14 -8.43
CA VAL A 67 -5.22 1.94 -9.13
C VAL A 67 -4.98 1.94 -10.63
N PHE A 68 -5.00 0.75 -11.23
CA PHE A 68 -4.88 0.59 -12.69
C PHE A 68 -6.23 0.79 -13.36
N GLY A 69 -6.34 1.87 -14.13
CA GLY A 69 -7.53 2.36 -14.81
C GLY A 69 -8.12 3.60 -14.13
N GLY A 70 -8.16 4.74 -14.86
CA GLY A 70 -8.68 6.03 -14.40
C GLY A 70 -10.14 6.31 -14.78
N GLY A 71 -10.94 5.24 -15.01
CA GLY A 71 -12.35 5.35 -15.41
C GLY A 71 -13.26 5.86 -14.29
N HIS A 72 -14.58 5.92 -14.56
CA HIS A 72 -15.56 6.47 -13.63
C HIS A 72 -15.57 5.77 -12.24
N VAL A 73 -15.32 4.46 -12.21
CA VAL A 73 -15.26 3.71 -10.93
C VAL A 73 -14.07 4.19 -10.10
N SER A 74 -12.91 4.39 -10.73
CA SER A 74 -11.71 4.91 -10.06
C SER A 74 -11.91 6.34 -9.57
N GLN A 75 -12.59 7.18 -10.36
CA GLN A 75 -12.91 8.55 -9.98
C GLN A 75 -13.82 8.63 -8.75
N ALA A 76 -14.68 7.62 -8.54
CA ALA A 76 -15.50 7.51 -7.34
C ALA A 76 -14.74 6.88 -6.16
N LEU A 77 -13.87 5.89 -6.41
CA LEU A 77 -13.17 5.13 -5.39
C LEU A 77 -12.00 5.91 -4.76
N VAL A 78 -11.19 6.57 -5.60
CA VAL A 78 -9.94 7.22 -5.13
C VAL A 78 -10.19 8.29 -4.06
N PRO A 79 -11.21 9.18 -4.17
CA PRO A 79 -11.52 10.11 -3.09
C PRO A 79 -11.89 9.43 -1.78
N LEU A 80 -12.58 8.29 -1.83
CA LEU A 80 -12.94 7.51 -0.62
C LEU A 80 -11.69 6.91 0.04
N LEU A 81 -10.80 6.33 -0.77
CA LEU A 81 -9.53 5.79 -0.28
C LEU A 81 -8.65 6.90 0.33
N SER A 82 -8.54 8.04 -0.34
CA SER A 82 -7.80 9.20 0.20
C SER A 82 -8.43 9.73 1.48
N GLY A 83 -9.76 9.66 1.61
CA GLY A 83 -10.49 10.06 2.82
C GLY A 83 -10.26 9.16 4.04
N VAL A 84 -9.67 7.97 3.83
CA VAL A 84 -9.25 7.04 4.90
C VAL A 84 -7.72 6.80 4.85
N ASP A 85 -6.99 7.85 4.46
CA ASP A 85 -5.53 7.98 4.51
C ASP A 85 -4.73 7.03 3.59
N PHE A 86 -5.34 6.49 2.52
CA PHE A 86 -4.58 5.80 1.49
C PHE A 86 -3.89 6.79 0.55
N CYS A 87 -2.58 6.64 0.35
CA CYS A 87 -1.83 7.33 -0.68
C CYS A 87 -2.08 6.67 -2.04
N CYS A 88 -2.97 7.23 -2.86
CA CYS A 88 -3.35 6.65 -4.14
C CYS A 88 -2.45 7.09 -5.30
N VAL A 89 -2.15 6.15 -6.19
CA VAL A 89 -1.50 6.39 -7.49
C VAL A 89 -2.38 5.80 -8.58
N VAL A 90 -2.91 6.64 -9.47
CA VAL A 90 -3.78 6.22 -10.57
C VAL A 90 -2.96 6.07 -11.84
N LEU A 91 -3.11 4.94 -12.54
CA LEU A 91 -2.40 4.63 -13.76
C LEU A 91 -3.39 4.34 -14.90
N ASP A 92 -3.29 5.04 -16.01
CA ASP A 92 -4.10 4.78 -17.20
C ASP A 92 -3.26 5.02 -18.47
N GLU A 93 -3.52 4.25 -19.52
CA GLU A 93 -2.85 4.44 -20.81
C GLU A 93 -3.38 5.64 -21.59
N ARG A 94 -4.55 6.14 -21.24
CA ARG A 94 -5.22 7.27 -21.90
C ARG A 94 -4.87 8.57 -21.17
N PRO A 95 -4.28 9.56 -21.87
CA PRO A 95 -3.86 10.82 -21.23
C PRO A 95 -5.02 11.54 -20.50
N ASP A 96 -6.22 11.51 -21.08
CA ASP A 96 -7.40 12.20 -20.51
C ASP A 96 -7.92 11.55 -19.22
N TYR A 97 -7.48 10.32 -18.90
CA TYR A 97 -7.94 9.55 -17.73
C TYR A 97 -6.89 9.43 -16.62
N ALA A 98 -5.68 9.94 -16.86
CA ALA A 98 -4.59 9.98 -15.88
C ALA A 98 -4.14 11.43 -15.64
N THR A 99 -5.05 12.25 -15.12
CA THR A 99 -4.79 13.69 -14.93
C THR A 99 -4.99 14.12 -13.47
N PRO A 100 -4.21 15.10 -12.98
CA PRO A 100 -4.44 15.70 -11.66
C PRO A 100 -5.82 16.36 -11.52
N ALA A 101 -6.43 16.77 -12.63
CA ALA A 101 -7.78 17.36 -12.61
C ALA A 101 -8.85 16.33 -12.24
N LEU A 102 -8.70 15.08 -12.70
CA LEU A 102 -9.60 13.98 -12.33
C LEU A 102 -9.29 13.39 -10.96
N PHE A 103 -8.02 13.45 -10.54
CA PHE A 103 -7.54 12.84 -9.29
C PHE A 103 -6.75 13.85 -8.44
N PRO A 104 -7.39 14.90 -7.91
CA PRO A 104 -6.71 15.97 -7.18
C PRO A 104 -6.08 15.51 -5.86
N THR A 105 -6.49 14.35 -5.34
CA THR A 105 -5.98 13.76 -4.09
C THR A 105 -5.03 12.58 -4.32
N ALA A 106 -4.64 12.32 -5.57
CA ALA A 106 -3.80 11.19 -5.93
C ALA A 106 -2.74 11.60 -6.96
N GLU A 107 -1.65 10.86 -7.01
CA GLU A 107 -0.71 10.93 -8.12
C GLU A 107 -1.33 10.28 -9.36
N ALA A 108 -1.16 10.87 -10.53
CA ALA A 108 -1.65 10.31 -11.79
C ALA A 108 -0.47 10.06 -12.74
N ARG A 109 -0.41 8.85 -13.31
CA ARG A 109 0.63 8.44 -14.26
C ARG A 109 0.01 7.90 -15.53
N CYS A 110 0.43 8.44 -16.67
CA CYS A 110 -0.01 8.02 -18.00
C CYS A 110 1.07 7.17 -18.69
N GLY A 111 0.67 6.04 -19.27
CA GLY A 111 1.56 5.18 -20.05
C GLY A 111 1.03 3.76 -20.23
N PRO A 112 1.74 2.90 -20.98
CA PRO A 112 1.38 1.49 -21.13
C PRO A 112 1.33 0.79 -19.78
N LEU A 113 0.18 0.24 -19.40
CA LEU A 113 -0.05 -0.28 -18.05
C LEU A 113 0.91 -1.40 -17.64
N PRO A 114 1.26 -2.39 -18.50
CA PRO A 114 2.23 -3.40 -18.12
C PRO A 114 3.63 -2.83 -17.85
N ALA A 115 4.05 -1.83 -18.65
CA ALA A 115 5.34 -1.17 -18.46
C ALA A 115 5.36 -0.33 -17.17
N LEU A 116 4.26 0.35 -16.85
CA LEU A 116 4.10 1.07 -15.60
C LEU A 116 4.13 0.11 -14.40
N ALA A 117 3.45 -1.04 -14.49
CA ALA A 117 3.46 -2.05 -13.43
C ALA A 117 4.86 -2.61 -13.18
N ALA A 118 5.58 -2.97 -14.26
CA ALA A 118 6.95 -3.50 -14.16
C ALA A 118 7.96 -2.49 -13.59
N ALA A 119 7.70 -1.19 -13.75
CA ALA A 119 8.58 -0.12 -13.25
C ALA A 119 8.34 0.25 -11.77
N ILE A 120 7.26 -0.26 -11.15
CA ILE A 120 6.95 0.04 -9.75
C ILE A 120 7.72 -0.91 -8.84
N PRO A 121 8.55 -0.40 -7.92
CA PRO A 121 9.19 -1.21 -6.89
C PRO A 121 8.19 -1.51 -5.76
N PHE A 122 7.25 -2.40 -6.02
CA PHE A 122 6.21 -2.76 -5.06
C PHE A 122 6.78 -3.27 -3.74
N THR A 123 6.14 -2.89 -2.65
CA THR A 123 6.50 -3.30 -1.28
C THR A 123 5.38 -4.12 -0.62
N THR A 124 5.67 -4.74 0.52
CA THR A 124 4.69 -5.49 1.31
C THR A 124 3.59 -4.61 1.94
N GLY A 125 3.73 -3.29 1.91
CA GLY A 125 2.70 -2.34 2.35
C GLY A 125 1.75 -1.93 1.23
N ASP A 126 2.09 -2.19 -0.03
CA ASP A 126 1.32 -1.71 -1.17
C ASP A 126 0.09 -2.56 -1.46
N SER A 127 -0.95 -1.89 -1.95
CA SER A 127 -2.16 -2.51 -2.50
C SER A 127 -2.31 -2.19 -3.97
N VAL A 128 -2.90 -3.10 -4.72
CA VAL A 128 -3.18 -2.92 -6.14
C VAL A 128 -4.66 -3.18 -6.42
N ILE A 129 -5.28 -2.27 -7.17
CA ILE A 129 -6.65 -2.40 -7.65
C ILE A 129 -6.64 -2.30 -9.18
N ILE A 130 -7.13 -3.35 -9.84
CA ILE A 130 -7.17 -3.44 -11.30
C ILE A 130 -8.62 -3.26 -11.76
N MET A 131 -8.88 -2.17 -12.47
CA MET A 131 -10.20 -1.82 -12.99
C MET A 131 -10.11 -1.13 -14.35
N THR A 132 -9.25 -1.67 -15.21
CA THR A 132 -9.06 -1.13 -16.55
C THR A 132 -10.26 -1.43 -17.47
N ARG A 133 -10.28 -0.82 -18.64
CA ARG A 133 -11.35 -1.02 -19.62
C ARG A 133 -11.20 -2.31 -20.43
N GLY A 134 -10.07 -2.99 -20.40
CA GLY A 134 -9.75 -4.12 -21.30
C GLY A 134 -9.41 -5.42 -20.58
N HIS A 135 -9.71 -6.56 -21.24
CA HIS A 135 -9.39 -7.86 -20.68
C HIS A 135 -7.90 -8.23 -20.75
N GLN A 136 -7.21 -7.77 -21.79
CA GLN A 136 -5.80 -8.15 -22.01
C GLN A 136 -4.86 -7.35 -21.11
N GLY A 137 -5.03 -6.04 -21.04
CA GLY A 137 -4.24 -5.18 -20.16
C GLY A 137 -4.38 -5.54 -18.67
N ASP A 138 -5.60 -5.91 -18.23
CA ASP A 138 -5.84 -6.38 -16.86
C ASP A 138 -5.03 -7.63 -16.53
N TYR A 139 -4.96 -8.59 -17.47
CA TYR A 139 -4.24 -9.85 -17.26
C TYR A 139 -2.73 -9.62 -17.17
N GLU A 140 -2.18 -8.80 -18.06
CA GLU A 140 -0.74 -8.49 -18.09
C GLU A 140 -0.32 -7.77 -16.80
N VAL A 141 -1.08 -6.76 -16.37
CA VAL A 141 -0.87 -6.08 -15.08
C VAL A 141 -0.97 -7.08 -13.92
N LEU A 142 -1.98 -7.95 -13.92
CA LEU A 142 -2.17 -8.94 -12.87
C LEU A 142 -0.98 -9.90 -12.76
N CYS A 143 -0.43 -10.36 -13.89
CA CYS A 143 0.75 -11.23 -13.90
C CYS A 143 1.99 -10.56 -13.30
N GLU A 144 2.22 -9.26 -13.59
CA GLU A 144 3.32 -8.51 -12.99
C GLU A 144 3.13 -8.34 -11.47
N VAL A 145 1.93 -7.98 -11.07
CA VAL A 145 1.61 -7.74 -9.66
C VAL A 145 1.63 -9.03 -8.82
N LEU A 146 1.20 -10.17 -9.37
CA LEU A 146 1.27 -11.46 -8.67
C LEU A 146 2.69 -11.95 -8.38
N ARG A 147 3.69 -11.41 -9.07
CA ARG A 147 5.12 -11.69 -8.81
C ARG A 147 5.74 -10.74 -7.78
N SER A 148 4.99 -9.75 -7.35
CA SER A 148 5.44 -8.72 -6.42
C SER A 148 5.02 -9.04 -4.97
N PRO A 149 5.62 -8.41 -3.97
CA PRO A 149 5.32 -8.68 -2.56
C PRO A 149 4.08 -7.93 -2.03
N VAL A 150 3.22 -7.37 -2.88
CA VAL A 150 2.05 -6.60 -2.43
C VAL A 150 1.14 -7.42 -1.52
N TRP A 151 0.57 -6.78 -0.50
CA TRP A 151 -0.28 -7.47 0.47
C TRP A 151 -1.72 -7.66 -0.02
N TYR A 152 -2.17 -6.85 -0.98
CA TYR A 152 -3.55 -6.92 -1.48
C TYR A 152 -3.61 -6.68 -2.98
N ILE A 153 -4.36 -7.53 -3.68
CA ILE A 153 -4.69 -7.38 -5.10
C ILE A 153 -6.20 -7.51 -5.25
N GLY A 154 -6.84 -6.43 -5.69
CA GLY A 154 -8.25 -6.41 -6.06
C GLY A 154 -8.42 -6.27 -7.58
N MET A 155 -9.26 -7.09 -8.19
CA MET A 155 -9.60 -6.96 -9.61
C MET A 155 -11.11 -6.87 -9.80
N VAL A 156 -11.57 -5.84 -10.50
CA VAL A 156 -12.98 -5.68 -10.84
C VAL A 156 -13.30 -6.46 -12.11
N GLY A 157 -14.32 -7.29 -12.04
CA GLY A 157 -14.74 -8.06 -13.20
C GLY A 157 -16.01 -8.84 -12.97
N SER A 158 -16.69 -9.25 -14.05
CA SER A 158 -17.80 -10.21 -13.98
C SER A 158 -17.31 -11.59 -13.58
N HIS A 159 -18.20 -12.42 -13.04
CA HIS A 159 -17.89 -13.81 -12.69
C HIS A 159 -17.24 -14.58 -13.86
N ARG A 160 -17.79 -14.43 -15.07
CA ARG A 160 -17.25 -15.04 -16.29
C ARG A 160 -15.81 -14.58 -16.58
N LYS A 161 -15.52 -13.28 -16.37
CA LYS A 161 -14.16 -12.72 -16.54
C LYS A 161 -13.21 -13.34 -15.51
N MET A 162 -13.63 -13.43 -14.25
CA MET A 162 -12.83 -14.02 -13.18
C MET A 162 -12.48 -15.48 -13.47
N GLU A 163 -13.46 -16.31 -13.87
CA GLU A 163 -13.21 -17.70 -14.23
C GLU A 163 -12.20 -17.85 -15.38
N ALA A 164 -12.35 -17.05 -16.43
CA ALA A 164 -11.41 -17.05 -17.56
C ALA A 164 -10.00 -16.62 -17.13
N THR A 165 -9.89 -15.61 -16.29
CA THR A 165 -8.62 -15.14 -15.73
C THR A 165 -7.92 -16.21 -14.89
N PHE A 166 -8.64 -16.86 -13.96
CA PHE A 166 -8.07 -17.93 -13.13
C PHE A 166 -7.66 -19.17 -13.95
N ARG A 167 -8.41 -19.50 -15.00
CA ARG A 167 -8.01 -20.59 -15.89
C ARG A 167 -6.67 -20.26 -16.57
N ARG A 168 -6.55 -19.09 -17.16
CA ARG A 168 -5.35 -18.65 -17.84
C ARG A 168 -4.14 -18.56 -16.89
N LEU A 169 -4.34 -18.05 -15.66
CA LEU A 169 -3.28 -18.02 -14.65
C LEU A 169 -2.74 -19.42 -14.33
N ARG A 170 -3.61 -20.43 -14.22
CA ARG A 170 -3.17 -21.83 -13.99
C ARG A 170 -2.41 -22.39 -15.21
N GLU A 171 -2.86 -22.09 -16.43
CA GLU A 171 -2.18 -22.46 -17.67
C GLU A 171 -0.79 -21.83 -17.76
N ASP A 172 -0.64 -20.60 -17.27
CA ASP A 172 0.63 -19.85 -17.24
C ASP A 172 1.49 -20.15 -15.97
N GLY A 173 1.08 -21.13 -15.12
CA GLY A 173 1.87 -21.65 -14.02
C GLY A 173 1.76 -20.89 -12.69
N PHE A 174 0.79 -19.99 -12.55
CA PHE A 174 0.47 -19.40 -11.25
C PHE A 174 -0.35 -20.39 -10.40
N THR A 175 0.05 -20.58 -9.15
CA THR A 175 -0.58 -21.53 -8.18
C THR A 175 -1.23 -20.80 -7.02
#